data_6477dd01ec78588c4f7aae62b64fe180
#
_entry.id   6477dd01ec78588c4f7aae62b64fe180
#
_cell.length_a   1.000
_cell.length_b   1.000
_cell.length_c   1.000
_cell.angle_alpha   90.00
_cell.angle_beta   90.00
_cell.angle_gamma   90.00
#
_symmetry.space_group_name_H-M   'P 1'
#
loop_
_entity.id
_entity.type
_entity.pdbx_description
1 polymer ?
#
loop_
_entity_poly.entity_id
_entity_poly.type
_entity_poly.pdbx_seq_one_letter_code
_entity_poly.pdbx_strand_id
1 'polypeptide(L)' 'MTGSQGRPGLSELPALLSVEQACELLGLSRSAGYRAAAAGHIPTIRWGHRLYVPTMRLLELLGVVSER' A
#
# COMPACT_ATOMS: atom_id res chain seq x y z
N MET A 1 21.97 8.27 -6.29
CA MET A 1 21.51 8.20 -6.24
C MET A 1 20.93 8.26 -6.34
N THR A 2 20.58 8.17 -6.28
CA THR A 2 19.90 8.19 -6.27
C THR A 2 19.22 8.32 -6.32
N GLY A 3 19.23 8.27 -6.34
CA GLY A 3 18.30 8.76 -6.39
C GLY A 3 17.21 8.46 -6.18
N SER A 4 16.95 8.12 -5.97
CA SER A 4 15.88 7.81 -5.89
C SER A 4 15.18 8.30 -5.00
N GLN A 5 15.08 9.06 -4.88
CA GLN A 5 14.32 9.53 -4.18
C GLN A 5 13.19 9.26 -4.45
N GLY A 6 12.65 8.87 -4.70
CA GLY A 6 11.37 8.69 -5.03
C GLY A 6 10.79 7.49 -4.50
N ARG A 7 9.89 6.87 -5.18
CA ARG A 7 9.28 5.69 -4.70
C ARG A 7 10.07 4.50 -5.09
N PRO A 8 10.08 3.47 -4.30
CA PRO A 8 10.73 2.21 -4.66
C PRO A 8 9.96 1.56 -5.80
N GLY A 9 10.64 0.74 -6.55
CA GLY A 9 9.97 -0.08 -7.53
C GLY A 9 9.13 -1.14 -6.85
N LEU A 10 8.27 -1.79 -7.60
CA LEU A 10 7.36 -2.76 -7.02
C LEU A 10 8.09 -3.91 -6.37
N SER A 11 9.19 -4.35 -6.98
CA SER A 11 9.93 -5.46 -6.42
C SER A 11 10.69 -5.08 -5.15
N GLU A 12 10.76 -3.79 -4.85
CA GLU A 12 11.49 -3.31 -3.69
C GLU A 12 10.58 -2.91 -2.54
N LEU A 13 9.30 -3.09 -2.69
CA LEU A 13 8.37 -2.72 -1.63
C LEU A 13 8.52 -3.64 -0.45
N PRO A 14 8.42 -3.10 0.76
CA PRO A 14 8.41 -3.96 1.94
C PRO A 14 7.16 -4.82 1.98
N ALA A 15 7.19 -5.85 2.80
CA ALA A 15 6.05 -6.76 2.91
C ALA A 15 4.81 -6.06 3.46
N LEU A 16 5.01 -5.09 4.33
CA LEU A 16 3.91 -4.30 4.88
C LEU A 16 4.17 -2.83 4.61
N LEU A 17 3.12 -2.13 4.25
CA LEU A 17 3.19 -0.69 4.03
C LEU A 17 2.36 -0.01 5.11
N SER A 18 2.76 1.20 5.47
CA SER A 18 1.85 2.03 6.25
C SER A 18 0.71 2.49 5.34
N VAL A 19 -0.38 2.96 5.95
CA VAL A 19 -1.48 3.47 5.15
C VAL A 19 -1.00 4.66 4.32
N GLU A 20 -0.15 5.51 4.88
CA GLU A 20 0.39 6.64 4.13
C GLU A 20 1.20 6.20 2.92
N GLN A 21 2.02 5.17 3.10
CA GLN A 21 2.81 4.67 1.98
C GLN A 21 1.90 4.08 0.91
N ALA A 22 0.87 3.38 1.32
CA ALA A 22 -0.09 2.85 0.36
C ALA A 22 -0.80 3.97 -0.38
N CYS A 23 -1.14 5.06 0.31
CA CYS A 23 -1.75 6.21 -0.33
C CYS A 23 -0.86 6.79 -1.40
N GLU A 24 0.43 6.92 -1.09
CA GLU A 24 1.37 7.44 -2.09
C GLU A 24 1.44 6.54 -3.30
N LEU A 25 1.49 5.25 -3.06
CA LEU A 25 1.57 4.30 -4.15
C LEU A 25 0.33 4.38 -5.04
N LEU A 26 -0.82 4.59 -4.44
CA LEU A 26 -2.08 4.62 -5.16
C LEU A 26 -2.43 5.99 -5.71
N GLY A 27 -1.69 7.01 -5.30
CA GLY A 27 -2.01 8.38 -5.73
C GLY A 27 -3.20 8.96 -5.03
N LEU A 28 -3.48 8.51 -3.81
CA LEU A 28 -4.61 8.99 -3.03
C LEU A 28 -4.18 9.99 -1.97
N SER A 29 -5.07 10.90 -1.62
CA SER A 29 -4.84 11.72 -0.46
C SER A 29 -4.94 10.86 0.78
N ARG A 30 -4.38 11.36 1.88
CA ARG A 30 -4.40 10.60 3.12
C ARG A 30 -5.84 10.30 3.56
N SER A 31 -6.70 11.30 3.52
CA SER A 31 -8.08 11.09 3.97
C SER A 31 -8.81 10.12 3.07
N ALA A 32 -8.57 10.19 1.76
CA ALA A 32 -9.21 9.26 0.85
C ALA A 32 -8.71 7.84 1.11
N GLY A 33 -7.42 7.70 1.38
CA GLY A 33 -6.85 6.39 1.67
C GLY A 33 -7.43 5.79 2.95
N TYR A 34 -7.54 6.59 4.00
CA TYR A 34 -8.11 6.09 5.24
C TYR A 34 -9.58 5.71 5.08
N ARG A 35 -10.33 6.49 4.30
CA ARG A 35 -11.72 6.12 4.04
C ARG A 35 -11.81 4.83 3.24
N ALA A 36 -10.95 4.67 2.25
CA ALA A 36 -10.95 3.45 1.47
C ALA A 36 -10.59 2.24 2.33
N ALA A 37 -9.64 2.42 3.24
CA ALA A 37 -9.27 1.34 4.15
C ALA A 37 -10.42 1.00 5.08
N ALA A 38 -11.09 2.02 5.61
CA ALA A 38 -12.21 1.79 6.51
C ALA A 38 -13.37 1.10 5.80
N ALA A 39 -13.54 1.38 4.52
CA ALA A 39 -14.61 0.77 3.75
C ALA A 39 -14.25 -0.64 3.26
N GLY A 40 -13.02 -1.08 3.50
CA GLY A 40 -12.60 -2.39 3.06
C GLY A 40 -12.12 -2.44 1.63
N HIS A 41 -11.92 -1.30 0.99
CA HIS A 41 -11.44 -1.28 -0.39
C HIS A 41 -9.94 -1.49 -0.45
N ILE A 42 -9.25 -1.26 0.65
CA ILE A 42 -7.81 -1.51 0.75
C ILE A 42 -7.63 -2.54 1.85
N PRO A 43 -6.93 -3.64 1.58
CA PRO A 43 -6.70 -4.65 2.61
C PRO A 43 -5.81 -4.08 3.70
N THR A 44 -6.17 -4.31 4.95
CA THR A 44 -5.38 -3.81 6.06
C THR A 44 -5.24 -4.89 7.11
N ILE A 45 -4.17 -4.76 7.88
CA ILE A 45 -3.91 -5.61 9.04
C ILE A 45 -3.69 -4.68 10.22
N ARG A 46 -4.37 -4.96 11.33
CA ARG A 46 -4.12 -4.19 12.53
C ARG A 46 -3.05 -4.89 13.34
N TRP A 47 -2.03 -4.14 13.68
CA TRP A 47 -0.96 -4.66 14.49
C TRP A 47 -0.71 -3.66 15.62
N GLY A 48 -1.16 -4.00 16.81
CA GLY A 48 -1.10 -3.08 17.92
C GLY A 48 -2.00 -1.89 17.66
N HIS A 49 -1.43 -0.70 17.67
CA HIS A 49 -2.18 0.51 17.43
C HIS A 49 -2.14 0.95 15.99
N ARG A 50 -1.46 0.23 15.15
CA ARG A 50 -1.23 0.68 13.80
C ARG A 50 -1.93 -0.19 12.79
N LEU A 51 -2.30 0.42 11.68
CA LEU A 51 -2.81 -0.30 10.54
C LEU A 51 -1.71 -0.39 9.50
N TYR A 52 -1.58 -1.56 8.93
CA TYR A 52 -0.62 -1.81 7.86
C TYR A 52 -1.36 -2.38 6.67
N VAL A 53 -0.79 -2.16 5.51
CA VAL A 53 -1.35 -2.69 4.27
C VAL A 53 -0.42 -3.82 3.80
N PRO A 54 -0.91 -5.06 3.73
CA PRO A 54 -0.07 -6.14 3.21
C PRO A 54 0.15 -5.92 1.74
N THR A 55 1.41 -5.74 1.37
CA THR A 55 1.79 -5.32 0.04
C THR A 55 1.30 -6.30 -1.03
N MET A 56 1.51 -7.58 -0.80
CA MET A 56 1.10 -8.57 -1.80
C MET A 56 -0.40 -8.54 -2.05
N ARG A 57 -1.18 -8.39 -0.99
CA ARG A 57 -2.63 -8.33 -1.15
C ARG A 57 -3.04 -7.09 -1.91
N LEU A 58 -2.37 -5.97 -1.63
CA LEU A 58 -2.68 -4.74 -2.33
C LEU A 58 -2.38 -4.88 -3.81
N LEU A 59 -1.24 -5.47 -4.13
CA LEU A 59 -0.87 -5.64 -5.54
C LEU A 59 -1.81 -6.59 -6.25
N GLU A 60 -2.25 -7.64 -5.56
CA GLU A 60 -3.23 -8.55 -6.15
C GLU A 60 -4.53 -7.83 -6.45
N LEU A 61 -4.96 -6.99 -5.51
CA LEU A 61 -6.18 -6.24 -5.69
C LEU A 61 -6.11 -5.33 -6.90
N LEU A 62 -4.94 -4.75 -7.11
CA LEU A 62 -4.73 -3.84 -8.24
C LEU A 62 -4.51 -4.59 -9.55
N GLY A 63 -4.35 -5.91 -9.49
CA GLY A 63 -4.10 -6.69 -10.69
C GLY A 63 -2.68 -6.60 -11.18
N VAL A 64 -1.79 -6.08 -10.37
CA VAL A 64 -0.39 -5.93 -10.78
C VAL A 64 0.34 -7.26 -10.74
N VAL A 65 0.02 -8.08 -9.73
CA VAL A 65 0.65 -9.39 -9.60
C VAL A 65 -0.31 -10.38 -10.23
N SER A 66 0.01 -10.78 -11.43
CA SER A 66 -0.90 -11.68 -12.02
C SER A 66 -0.36 -12.98 -11.99
N GLU A 67 -0.42 -13.65 -11.78
CA GLU A 67 -0.11 -14.69 -11.79
C GLU A 67 -0.49 -15.54 -12.40
N ARG A 68 -0.72 -15.94 -12.73
CA ARG A 68 -1.10 -16.70 -13.26
C ARG A 68 -1.23 -16.90 -13.92
#